data_98bb46142e68d9fd9b820e957c7a1296
#
_entry.id   98bb46142e68d9fd9b820e957c7a1296
#
_cell.length_a   1.000
_cell.length_b   1.000
_cell.length_c   1.000
_cell.angle_alpha   90.00
_cell.angle_beta   90.00
_cell.angle_gamma   90.00
#
_symmetry.space_group_name_H-M   'P 1'
#
loop_
_entity.id
_entity.type
_entity.pdbx_description
1 polymer ?
#
loop_
_entity_poly.entity_id
_entity_poly.type
_entity_poly.pdbx_seq_one_letter_code
_entity_poly.pdbx_strand_id
1 'polypeptide(L)'
;MDKLTNWVEQAVVPKVSRITSLRYFQALRNGFFAIMPLTIIGSIFMLITDFPVAGYGDFMARIFGAGWADMISPAYRATFNMMGIIFAGTMSYKLAESYEMDRLTSLILGIVAYVVVLPKTVTTESGEVVTKVLSFDWLGTQGVITAIIMSILSVELTRFCIKKKLVIKMPDSVPSMVSQAFSALIPGIFVVAVALLINGIGLSFADSFPQLIYAVIQAPLQGLIG
;
A
#
# COMPACT_ATOMS: atom_id res chain seq x y z
N MET A 1 -28.09 -29.34 -11.28
CA MET A 1 -27.06 -28.28 -11.40
C MET A 1 -27.63 -26.99 -11.97
N ASP A 2 -28.61 -27.04 -12.83
CA ASP A 2 -29.13 -25.86 -13.56
C ASP A 2 -29.79 -24.76 -12.70
N LYS A 3 -30.50 -25.11 -11.61
CA LYS A 3 -31.14 -24.09 -10.74
C LYS A 3 -30.15 -23.24 -9.95
N LEU A 4 -29.03 -23.81 -9.50
CA LEU A 4 -28.00 -23.10 -8.78
C LEU A 4 -27.22 -22.18 -9.73
N THR A 5 -26.89 -22.67 -10.92
CA THR A 5 -26.20 -21.91 -11.97
C THR A 5 -27.07 -20.72 -12.43
N ASN A 6 -28.33 -20.93 -12.69
CA ASN A 6 -29.25 -19.85 -13.07
C ASN A 6 -29.45 -18.82 -11.95
N TRP A 7 -29.50 -19.23 -10.67
CA TRP A 7 -29.59 -18.30 -9.56
C TRP A 7 -28.30 -17.47 -9.41
N VAL A 8 -27.15 -18.11 -9.58
CA VAL A 8 -25.85 -17.39 -9.55
C VAL A 8 -25.78 -16.38 -10.69
N GLU A 9 -26.13 -16.77 -11.91
CA GLU A 9 -26.09 -15.88 -13.07
C GLU A 9 -27.07 -14.71 -12.97
N GLN A 10 -28.27 -14.92 -12.43
CA GLN A 10 -29.30 -13.88 -12.38
C GLN A 10 -29.24 -13.00 -11.12
N ALA A 11 -28.83 -13.54 -9.99
CA ALA A 11 -28.81 -12.81 -8.71
C ALA A 11 -27.43 -12.35 -8.24
N VAL A 12 -26.39 -13.14 -8.50
CA VAL A 12 -25.03 -12.86 -8.00
C VAL A 12 -24.21 -12.11 -9.04
N VAL A 13 -24.17 -12.60 -10.28
CA VAL A 13 -23.34 -12.00 -11.34
C VAL A 13 -23.63 -10.51 -11.59
N PRO A 14 -24.89 -10.03 -11.65
CA PRO A 14 -25.16 -8.60 -11.84
C PRO A 14 -24.71 -7.73 -10.66
N LYS A 15 -24.84 -8.25 -9.44
CA LYS A 15 -24.38 -7.52 -8.23
C LYS A 15 -22.85 -7.45 -8.17
N VAL A 16 -22.19 -8.56 -8.45
CA VAL A 16 -20.72 -8.63 -8.51
C VAL A 16 -20.18 -7.74 -9.64
N SER A 17 -20.78 -7.79 -10.84
CA SER A 17 -20.35 -6.95 -11.96
C SER A 17 -20.50 -5.46 -11.65
N ARG A 18 -21.55 -5.07 -10.92
CA ARG A 18 -21.75 -3.67 -10.50
C ARG A 18 -20.67 -3.21 -9.52
N ILE A 19 -20.27 -4.06 -8.56
CA ILE A 19 -19.20 -3.76 -7.61
C ILE A 19 -17.84 -3.72 -8.33
N THR A 20 -17.57 -4.71 -9.18
CA THR A 20 -16.29 -4.79 -9.91
C THR A 20 -16.12 -3.70 -10.97
N SER A 21 -17.21 -3.06 -11.39
CA SER A 21 -17.17 -1.90 -12.29
C SER A 21 -16.85 -0.57 -11.57
N LEU A 22 -16.90 -0.54 -10.23
CA LEU A 22 -16.53 0.65 -9.48
C LEU A 22 -15.04 0.98 -9.68
N ARG A 23 -14.74 2.26 -9.91
CA ARG A 23 -13.37 2.75 -10.16
C ARG A 23 -12.40 2.36 -9.05
N TYR A 24 -12.83 2.44 -7.79
CA TYR A 24 -12.02 2.02 -6.63
C TYR A 24 -11.65 0.54 -6.69
N PHE A 25 -12.62 -0.32 -7.03
CA PHE A 25 -12.37 -1.75 -7.15
C PHE A 25 -11.47 -2.08 -8.34
N GLN A 26 -11.64 -1.38 -9.46
CA GLN A 26 -10.76 -1.53 -10.62
C GLN A 26 -9.33 -1.07 -10.31
N ALA A 27 -9.18 0.07 -9.61
CA ALA A 27 -7.88 0.57 -9.18
C ALA A 27 -7.20 -0.40 -8.20
N LEU A 28 -7.97 -0.94 -7.24
CA LEU A 28 -7.53 -1.97 -6.30
C LEU A 28 -6.99 -3.20 -7.05
N ARG A 29 -7.82 -3.79 -7.91
CA ARG A 29 -7.45 -4.97 -8.71
C ARG A 29 -6.23 -4.71 -9.59
N ASN A 30 -6.22 -3.59 -10.32
CA ASN A 30 -5.15 -3.26 -11.24
C ASN A 30 -3.85 -2.90 -10.49
N GLY A 31 -3.96 -2.31 -9.29
CA GLY A 31 -2.83 -2.08 -8.37
C GLY A 31 -2.19 -3.39 -7.93
N PHE A 32 -3.00 -4.39 -7.54
CA PHE A 32 -2.50 -5.73 -7.21
C PHE A 32 -1.84 -6.42 -8.40
N PHE A 33 -2.44 -6.36 -9.59
CA PHE A 33 -1.82 -6.93 -10.78
C PHE A 33 -0.48 -6.27 -11.12
N ALA A 34 -0.32 -4.98 -10.86
CA ALA A 34 0.93 -4.28 -11.11
C ALA A 34 2.08 -4.77 -10.21
N ILE A 35 1.79 -5.22 -8.99
CA ILE A 35 2.81 -5.74 -8.05
C ILE A 35 3.01 -7.26 -8.16
N MET A 36 2.17 -7.97 -8.90
CA MET A 36 2.24 -9.43 -9.02
C MET A 36 3.62 -9.97 -9.47
N PRO A 37 4.30 -9.39 -10.48
CA PRO A 37 5.64 -9.84 -10.84
C PRO A 37 6.64 -9.71 -9.68
N LEU A 38 6.49 -8.65 -8.87
CA LEU A 38 7.36 -8.38 -7.74
C LEU A 38 7.18 -9.41 -6.62
N THR A 39 5.93 -9.82 -6.37
CA THR A 39 5.64 -10.87 -5.38
C THR A 39 6.17 -12.23 -5.83
N ILE A 40 6.11 -12.54 -7.12
CA ILE A 40 6.70 -13.77 -7.68
C ILE A 40 8.22 -13.77 -7.50
N ILE A 41 8.89 -12.65 -7.83
CA ILE A 41 10.34 -12.51 -7.61
C ILE A 41 10.68 -12.70 -6.13
N GLY A 42 9.97 -12.02 -5.24
CA GLY A 42 10.17 -12.12 -3.79
C GLY A 42 9.99 -13.54 -3.26
N SER A 43 8.97 -14.27 -3.74
CA SER A 43 8.74 -15.65 -3.31
C SER A 43 9.84 -16.62 -3.75
N ILE A 44 10.46 -16.40 -4.91
CA ILE A 44 11.61 -17.19 -5.35
C ILE A 44 12.78 -17.01 -4.38
N PHE A 45 13.12 -15.77 -4.03
CA PHE A 45 14.21 -15.50 -3.09
C PHE A 45 13.88 -15.97 -1.66
N MET A 46 12.62 -15.86 -1.24
CA MET A 46 12.16 -16.40 0.03
C MET A 46 12.31 -17.95 0.07
N LEU A 47 11.93 -18.65 -1.00
CA LEU A 47 12.12 -20.10 -1.09
C LEU A 47 13.58 -20.52 -1.06
N ILE A 48 14.48 -19.69 -1.59
CA ILE A 48 15.92 -19.97 -1.52
C ILE A 48 16.45 -19.84 -0.09
N THR A 49 15.95 -18.86 0.69
CA THR A 49 16.40 -18.66 2.08
C THR A 49 15.74 -19.61 3.06
N ASP A 50 14.47 -19.93 2.88
CA ASP A 50 13.62 -20.69 3.81
C ASP A 50 13.00 -21.92 3.13
N PHE A 51 13.83 -22.72 2.46
CA PHE A 51 13.34 -23.93 1.80
C PHE A 51 12.89 -24.97 2.81
N PRO A 52 11.64 -25.49 2.72
CA PRO A 52 11.01 -26.30 3.78
C PRO A 52 11.50 -27.76 3.78
N VAL A 53 12.81 -27.96 3.79
CA VAL A 53 13.46 -29.29 3.90
C VAL A 53 14.39 -29.30 5.10
N ALA A 54 14.23 -30.30 5.98
CA ALA A 54 15.09 -30.48 7.15
C ALA A 54 16.56 -30.59 6.74
N GLY A 55 17.43 -29.80 7.38
CA GLY A 55 18.87 -29.80 7.10
C GLY A 55 19.30 -28.94 5.90
N TYR A 56 18.36 -28.32 5.17
CA TYR A 56 18.69 -27.44 4.03
C TYR A 56 19.55 -26.25 4.45
N GLY A 57 19.18 -25.57 5.53
CA GLY A 57 19.94 -24.43 6.05
C GLY A 57 21.37 -24.80 6.43
N ASP A 58 21.55 -25.96 7.11
CA ASP A 58 22.87 -26.46 7.47
C ASP A 58 23.71 -26.86 6.25
N PHE A 59 23.07 -27.45 5.23
CA PHE A 59 23.71 -27.80 3.98
C PHE A 59 24.20 -26.53 3.25
N MET A 60 23.35 -25.50 3.13
CA MET A 60 23.71 -24.25 2.50
C MET A 60 24.80 -23.50 3.30
N ALA A 61 24.74 -23.52 4.63
CA ALA A 61 25.74 -22.91 5.48
C ALA A 61 27.13 -23.57 5.35
N ARG A 62 27.18 -24.86 5.09
CA ARG A 62 28.45 -25.58 4.83
C ARG A 62 29.09 -25.20 3.50
N ILE A 63 28.28 -24.87 2.47
CA ILE A 63 28.78 -24.49 1.13
C ILE A 63 29.12 -23.01 1.06
N PHE A 64 28.24 -22.14 1.57
CA PHE A 64 28.30 -20.68 1.37
C PHE A 64 28.68 -19.92 2.64
N GLY A 65 28.84 -20.61 3.80
CA GLY A 65 29.12 -20.00 5.08
C GLY A 65 27.84 -19.66 5.88
N ALA A 66 28.00 -19.43 7.19
CA ALA A 66 26.88 -19.24 8.13
C ALA A 66 25.98 -18.03 7.81
N GLY A 67 26.51 -16.99 7.14
CA GLY A 67 25.76 -15.77 6.77
C GLY A 67 25.14 -15.80 5.37
N TRP A 68 25.05 -16.93 4.69
CA TRP A 68 24.58 -17.01 3.31
C TRP A 68 23.16 -16.48 3.13
N ALA A 69 22.26 -16.72 4.08
CA ALA A 69 20.88 -16.25 4.02
C ALA A 69 20.79 -14.73 4.13
N ASP A 70 21.67 -14.09 4.89
CA ASP A 70 21.71 -12.64 5.04
C ASP A 70 22.14 -11.92 3.75
N MET A 71 22.89 -12.58 2.88
CA MET A 71 23.24 -12.03 1.55
C MET A 71 22.04 -12.03 0.60
N ILE A 72 21.11 -12.95 0.74
CA ILE A 72 19.95 -13.14 -0.15
C ILE A 72 18.70 -12.46 0.40
N SER A 73 18.54 -12.42 1.73
CA SER A 73 17.35 -11.89 2.40
C SER A 73 16.96 -10.46 1.98
N PRO A 74 17.87 -9.52 1.62
CA PRO A 74 17.49 -8.21 1.14
C PRO A 74 16.60 -8.24 -0.12
N ALA A 75 16.74 -9.27 -0.97
CA ALA A 75 15.94 -9.39 -2.18
C ALA A 75 14.45 -9.62 -1.88
N TYR A 76 14.10 -10.54 -0.98
CA TYR A 76 12.71 -10.75 -0.59
C TYR A 76 12.18 -9.63 0.32
N ARG A 77 13.02 -9.03 1.16
CA ARG A 77 12.65 -7.88 2.00
C ARG A 77 12.28 -6.67 1.15
N ALA A 78 13.04 -6.37 0.10
CA ALA A 78 12.75 -5.28 -0.83
C ALA A 78 11.48 -5.51 -1.67
N THR A 79 10.99 -6.73 -1.74
CA THR A 79 9.78 -7.09 -2.49
C THR A 79 8.59 -7.30 -1.55
N PHE A 80 8.58 -8.35 -0.74
CA PHE A 80 7.47 -8.70 0.14
C PHE A 80 7.28 -7.71 1.29
N ASN A 81 8.37 -7.32 1.95
CA ASN A 81 8.28 -6.45 3.11
C ASN A 81 8.09 -4.96 2.72
N MET A 82 8.05 -4.66 1.41
CA MET A 82 7.71 -3.33 0.88
C MET A 82 6.39 -3.31 0.10
N MET A 83 5.62 -4.40 0.16
CA MET A 83 4.39 -4.54 -0.61
C MET A 83 3.38 -3.42 -0.32
N GLY A 84 3.21 -3.00 0.92
CA GLY A 84 2.26 -1.95 1.32
C GLY A 84 2.60 -0.60 0.70
N ILE A 85 3.88 -0.19 0.74
CA ILE A 85 4.28 1.10 0.17
C ILE A 85 4.21 1.10 -1.36
N ILE A 86 4.62 0.00 -1.99
CA ILE A 86 4.55 -0.14 -3.45
C ILE A 86 3.09 -0.16 -3.89
N PHE A 87 2.23 -0.85 -3.12
CA PHE A 87 0.79 -0.90 -3.39
C PHE A 87 0.13 0.48 -3.23
N ALA A 88 0.51 1.26 -2.20
CA ALA A 88 0.01 2.63 -2.04
C ALA A 88 0.27 3.48 -3.30
N GLY A 89 1.46 3.35 -3.88
CA GLY A 89 1.81 4.02 -5.12
C GLY A 89 1.03 3.50 -6.33
N THR A 90 1.03 2.19 -6.56
CA THR A 90 0.40 1.58 -7.74
C THR A 90 -1.12 1.75 -7.75
N MET A 91 -1.78 1.65 -6.59
CA MET A 91 -3.21 1.89 -6.47
C MET A 91 -3.55 3.36 -6.72
N SER A 92 -2.77 4.30 -6.17
CA SER A 92 -2.95 5.74 -6.42
C SER A 92 -2.77 6.08 -7.91
N TYR A 93 -1.75 5.48 -8.56
CA TYR A 93 -1.52 5.61 -9.98
C TYR A 93 -2.73 5.13 -10.80
N LYS A 94 -3.25 3.92 -10.49
CA LYS A 94 -4.38 3.33 -11.22
C LYS A 94 -5.70 4.06 -10.98
N LEU A 95 -5.91 4.58 -9.78
CA LEU A 95 -7.09 5.39 -9.49
C LEU A 95 -7.02 6.75 -10.19
N ALA A 96 -5.87 7.42 -10.19
CA ALA A 96 -5.66 8.67 -10.92
C ALA A 96 -5.83 8.47 -12.44
N GLU A 97 -5.35 7.35 -12.99
CA GLU A 97 -5.55 6.97 -14.40
C GLU A 97 -7.05 6.90 -14.75
N SER A 98 -7.88 6.35 -13.88
CA SER A 98 -9.33 6.27 -14.09
C SER A 98 -10.03 7.63 -14.06
N TYR A 99 -9.39 8.65 -13.52
CA TYR A 99 -9.87 10.04 -13.46
C TYR A 99 -9.19 10.97 -14.45
N GLU A 100 -8.31 10.44 -15.30
CA GLU A 100 -7.51 11.22 -16.27
C GLU A 100 -6.65 12.31 -15.61
N MET A 101 -6.21 12.04 -14.39
CA MET A 101 -5.32 12.91 -13.62
C MET A 101 -3.85 12.55 -13.83
N ASP A 102 -2.94 13.43 -13.41
CA ASP A 102 -1.51 13.09 -13.41
C ASP A 102 -1.23 11.89 -12.50
N ARG A 103 -0.76 10.82 -13.14
CA ARG A 103 -0.56 9.51 -12.52
C ARG A 103 0.67 9.49 -11.63
N LEU A 104 1.75 10.15 -12.09
CA LEU A 104 3.03 10.15 -11.37
C LEU A 104 2.94 10.96 -10.09
N THR A 105 2.38 12.16 -10.15
CA THR A 105 2.10 12.98 -8.97
C THR A 105 1.20 12.23 -7.99
N SER A 106 0.14 11.60 -8.46
CA SER A 106 -0.78 10.84 -7.61
C SER A 106 -0.12 9.64 -6.95
N LEU A 107 0.76 8.92 -7.65
CA LEU A 107 1.57 7.84 -7.10
C LEU A 107 2.43 8.34 -5.94
N ILE A 108 3.17 9.44 -6.16
CA ILE A 108 4.06 10.01 -5.15
C ILE A 108 3.26 10.48 -3.93
N LEU A 109 2.15 11.21 -4.14
CA LEU A 109 1.30 11.69 -3.05
C LEU A 109 0.65 10.53 -2.28
N GLY A 110 0.29 9.44 -2.95
CA GLY A 110 -0.22 8.23 -2.30
C GLY A 110 0.82 7.58 -1.38
N ILE A 111 2.06 7.45 -1.85
CA ILE A 111 3.18 6.95 -1.04
C ILE A 111 3.42 7.88 0.16
N VAL A 112 3.49 9.20 -0.06
CA VAL A 112 3.72 10.17 1.01
C VAL A 112 2.61 10.11 2.05
N ALA A 113 1.34 10.10 1.63
CA ALA A 113 0.19 10.01 2.54
C ALA A 113 0.24 8.73 3.39
N TYR A 114 0.60 7.59 2.76
CA TYR A 114 0.77 6.33 3.46
C TYR A 114 1.90 6.38 4.50
N VAL A 115 3.08 6.85 4.12
CA VAL A 115 4.24 6.94 5.02
C VAL A 115 3.99 7.90 6.19
N VAL A 116 3.23 8.96 6.00
CA VAL A 116 2.88 9.92 7.07
C VAL A 116 2.14 9.23 8.22
N VAL A 117 1.24 8.30 7.94
CA VAL A 117 0.42 7.63 8.97
C VAL A 117 1.06 6.40 9.58
N LEU A 118 2.20 5.92 9.06
CA LEU A 118 2.89 4.76 9.62
C LEU A 118 3.50 5.08 11.00
N PRO A 119 3.56 4.09 11.93
CA PRO A 119 4.25 4.26 13.19
C PRO A 119 5.73 4.56 12.97
N LYS A 120 6.28 5.45 13.80
CA LYS A 120 7.68 5.88 13.75
C LYS A 120 8.54 5.28 14.86
N THR A 121 7.97 4.33 15.61
CA THR A 121 8.60 3.67 16.74
C THR A 121 8.50 2.17 16.58
N VAL A 122 9.54 1.47 16.97
CA VAL A 122 9.58 0.00 17.03
C VAL A 122 10.10 -0.40 18.41
N THR A 123 9.41 -1.31 19.07
CA THR A 123 9.92 -1.93 20.30
C THR A 123 10.69 -3.19 19.91
N THR A 124 11.95 -3.27 20.30
CA THR A 124 12.82 -4.43 20.06
C THR A 124 12.43 -5.60 20.99
N GLU A 125 12.88 -6.80 20.68
CA GLU A 125 12.70 -7.97 21.54
C GLU A 125 13.30 -7.77 22.95
N SER A 126 14.31 -6.92 23.10
CA SER A 126 14.89 -6.51 24.38
C SER A 126 14.03 -5.50 25.17
N GLY A 127 12.90 -5.04 24.61
CA GLY A 127 12.02 -4.03 25.21
C GLY A 127 12.49 -2.59 25.01
N GLU A 128 13.57 -2.36 24.26
CA GLU A 128 14.04 -1.02 23.93
C GLU A 128 13.17 -0.38 22.85
N VAL A 129 12.77 0.89 23.04
CA VAL A 129 11.98 1.66 22.08
C VAL A 129 12.91 2.46 21.16
N VAL A 130 12.97 2.07 19.90
CA VAL A 130 13.71 2.79 18.86
C VAL A 130 12.75 3.74 18.14
N THR A 131 13.12 5.01 18.07
CA THR A 131 12.33 6.07 17.42
C THR A 131 12.89 6.45 16.06
N LYS A 132 12.08 7.12 15.22
CA LYS A 132 12.44 7.59 13.86
C LYS A 132 12.79 6.44 12.90
N VAL A 133 12.15 5.28 13.09
CA VAL A 133 12.30 4.10 12.24
C VAL A 133 10.96 3.71 11.63
N LEU A 134 11.00 3.00 10.51
CA LEU A 134 9.83 2.37 9.89
C LEU A 134 10.02 0.86 9.95
N SER A 135 9.02 0.15 10.49
CA SER A 135 9.02 -1.31 10.50
C SER A 135 8.69 -1.87 9.12
N PHE A 136 9.39 -2.90 8.72
CA PHE A 136 9.04 -3.70 7.55
C PHE A 136 7.65 -4.33 7.65
N ASP A 137 7.15 -4.60 8.86
CA ASP A 137 5.81 -5.16 9.05
C ASP A 137 4.74 -4.24 8.49
N TRP A 138 4.83 -2.95 8.81
CA TRP A 138 3.89 -1.94 8.33
C TRP A 138 4.16 -1.49 6.90
N LEU A 139 5.39 -1.57 6.42
CA LEU A 139 5.71 -1.35 4.99
C LEU A 139 5.23 -2.49 4.11
N GLY A 140 5.11 -3.70 4.67
CA GLY A 140 4.70 -4.93 4.02
C GLY A 140 3.20 -5.18 4.04
N THR A 141 2.84 -6.44 4.21
CA THR A 141 1.46 -6.95 4.08
C THR A 141 0.50 -6.41 5.14
N GLN A 142 0.96 -6.18 6.37
CA GLN A 142 0.10 -5.64 7.44
C GLN A 142 -0.39 -4.23 7.13
N GLY A 143 0.40 -3.45 6.39
CA GLY A 143 0.06 -2.10 6.00
C GLY A 143 -0.85 -1.98 4.78
N VAL A 144 -1.17 -3.07 4.07
CA VAL A 144 -1.91 -3.03 2.79
C VAL A 144 -3.30 -2.39 2.93
N ILE A 145 -4.04 -2.67 4.00
CA ILE A 145 -5.37 -2.06 4.22
C ILE A 145 -5.23 -0.55 4.43
N THR A 146 -4.25 -0.12 5.22
CA THR A 146 -3.92 1.30 5.38
C THR A 146 -3.51 1.93 4.05
N ALA A 147 -2.73 1.23 3.25
CA ALA A 147 -2.32 1.68 1.92
C ALA A 147 -3.53 1.91 0.99
N ILE A 148 -4.53 1.00 1.01
CA ILE A 148 -5.79 1.16 0.26
C ILE A 148 -6.50 2.46 0.66
N ILE A 149 -6.69 2.67 1.96
CA ILE A 149 -7.41 3.83 2.49
C ILE A 149 -6.68 5.12 2.13
N MET A 150 -5.37 5.17 2.38
CA MET A 150 -4.56 6.36 2.11
C MET A 150 -4.42 6.67 0.62
N SER A 151 -4.37 5.65 -0.23
CA SER A 151 -4.38 5.81 -1.69
C SER A 151 -5.67 6.45 -2.19
N ILE A 152 -6.82 5.93 -1.77
CA ILE A 152 -8.13 6.48 -2.14
C ILE A 152 -8.22 7.93 -1.66
N LEU A 153 -7.90 8.17 -0.40
CA LEU A 153 -7.95 9.49 0.22
C LEU A 153 -7.07 10.49 -0.53
N SER A 154 -5.80 10.15 -0.77
CA SER A 154 -4.85 11.01 -1.46
C SER A 154 -5.33 11.41 -2.84
N VAL A 155 -5.82 10.45 -3.63
CA VAL A 155 -6.31 10.72 -4.99
C VAL A 155 -7.60 11.52 -4.98
N GLU A 156 -8.55 11.25 -4.09
CA GLU A 156 -9.79 12.01 -3.99
C GLU A 156 -9.57 13.45 -3.50
N LEU A 157 -8.66 13.66 -2.55
CA LEU A 157 -8.27 15.00 -2.12
C LEU A 157 -7.60 15.79 -3.25
N THR A 158 -6.69 15.17 -3.98
CA THR A 158 -6.04 15.76 -5.16
C THR A 158 -7.09 16.13 -6.21
N ARG A 159 -8.01 15.22 -6.51
CA ARG A 159 -9.11 15.43 -7.42
C ARG A 159 -10.02 16.58 -6.97
N PHE A 160 -10.34 16.66 -5.69
CA PHE A 160 -11.11 17.76 -5.11
C PHE A 160 -10.43 19.10 -5.33
N CYS A 161 -9.13 19.20 -5.06
CA CYS A 161 -8.35 20.42 -5.29
C CYS A 161 -8.37 20.83 -6.78
N ILE A 162 -8.16 19.87 -7.69
CA ILE A 162 -8.19 20.13 -9.14
C ILE A 162 -9.59 20.64 -9.58
N LYS A 163 -10.67 19.97 -9.14
CA LYS A 163 -12.05 20.38 -9.48
C LYS A 163 -12.41 21.75 -8.94
N LYS A 164 -11.92 22.09 -7.75
CA LYS A 164 -12.12 23.41 -7.13
C LYS A 164 -11.15 24.47 -7.65
N LYS A 165 -10.29 24.12 -8.62
CA LYS A 165 -9.25 25.01 -9.19
C LYS A 165 -8.24 25.49 -8.13
N LEU A 166 -8.06 24.74 -7.06
CA LEU A 166 -7.06 24.96 -6.00
C LEU A 166 -5.71 24.40 -6.46
N VAL A 167 -5.21 24.96 -7.56
CA VAL A 167 -3.93 24.60 -8.19
C VAL A 167 -3.22 25.85 -8.67
N ILE A 168 -1.90 25.84 -8.65
CA ILE A 168 -1.10 26.94 -9.19
C ILE A 168 -1.10 26.77 -10.71
N LYS A 169 -1.64 27.76 -11.41
CA LYS A 169 -1.60 27.81 -12.87
C LYS A 169 -0.36 28.56 -13.33
N MET A 170 0.41 27.95 -14.21
CA MET A 170 1.55 28.57 -14.86
C MET A 170 1.19 29.08 -16.26
N PRO A 171 1.85 30.13 -16.74
CA PRO A 171 1.72 30.59 -18.15
C PRO A 171 2.13 29.50 -19.13
N ASP A 172 1.58 29.51 -20.34
CA ASP A 172 1.85 28.55 -21.41
C ASP A 172 3.32 28.52 -21.88
N SER A 173 4.10 29.56 -21.54
CA SER A 173 5.54 29.64 -21.81
C SER A 173 6.39 28.71 -20.90
N VAL A 174 5.80 28.18 -19.82
CA VAL A 174 6.52 27.32 -18.88
C VAL A 174 6.47 25.87 -19.37
N PRO A 175 7.60 25.12 -19.35
CA PRO A 175 7.61 23.72 -19.71
C PRO A 175 6.58 22.90 -18.91
N SER A 176 5.91 21.95 -19.58
CA SER A 176 4.81 21.17 -19.02
C SER A 176 5.16 20.43 -17.72
N MET A 177 6.36 19.90 -17.62
CA MET A 177 6.83 19.19 -16.39
C MET A 177 6.92 20.16 -15.20
N VAL A 178 7.40 21.38 -15.42
CA VAL A 178 7.49 22.42 -14.38
C VAL A 178 6.08 22.85 -13.96
N SER A 179 5.21 23.11 -14.94
CA SER A 179 3.81 23.47 -14.71
C SER A 179 3.07 22.39 -13.88
N GLN A 180 3.29 21.10 -14.18
CA GLN A 180 2.71 19.98 -13.42
C GLN A 180 3.21 19.97 -11.97
N ALA A 181 4.52 20.15 -11.76
CA ALA A 181 5.10 20.18 -10.41
C ALA A 181 4.49 21.30 -9.55
N PHE A 182 4.36 22.51 -10.08
CA PHE A 182 3.72 23.62 -9.37
C PHE A 182 2.23 23.40 -9.14
N SER A 183 1.52 22.83 -10.09
CA SER A 183 0.10 22.49 -9.95
C SER A 183 -0.16 21.47 -8.85
N ALA A 184 0.82 20.61 -8.53
CA ALA A 184 0.75 19.60 -7.49
C ALA A 184 1.00 20.14 -6.07
N LEU A 185 1.56 21.35 -5.91
CA LEU A 185 1.97 21.87 -4.60
C LEU A 185 0.77 22.03 -3.64
N ILE A 186 -0.29 22.72 -4.06
CA ILE A 186 -1.47 22.94 -3.20
C ILE A 186 -2.17 21.61 -2.88
N PRO A 187 -2.48 20.75 -3.87
CA PRO A 187 -3.00 19.40 -3.57
C PRO A 187 -2.10 18.59 -2.64
N GLY A 188 -0.79 18.62 -2.85
CA GLY A 188 0.17 17.90 -2.02
C GLY A 188 0.18 18.36 -0.57
N ILE A 189 0.20 19.69 -0.33
CA ILE A 189 0.10 20.26 1.02
C ILE A 189 -1.21 19.81 1.68
N PHE A 190 -2.32 19.83 0.94
CA PHE A 190 -3.63 19.44 1.46
C PHE A 190 -3.68 17.95 1.81
N VAL A 191 -3.15 17.08 0.95
CA VAL A 191 -3.05 15.64 1.20
C VAL A 191 -2.22 15.36 2.45
N VAL A 192 -1.05 15.97 2.58
CA VAL A 192 -0.16 15.79 3.75
C VAL A 192 -0.83 16.31 5.02
N ALA A 193 -1.48 17.47 4.97
CA ALA A 193 -2.18 18.04 6.13
C ALA A 193 -3.30 17.11 6.62
N VAL A 194 -4.10 16.56 5.71
CA VAL A 194 -5.16 15.61 6.06
C VAL A 194 -4.56 14.30 6.58
N ALA A 195 -3.48 13.80 5.98
CA ALA A 195 -2.78 12.61 6.48
C ALA A 195 -2.24 12.81 7.90
N LEU A 196 -1.71 14.00 8.21
CA LEU A 196 -1.28 14.35 9.58
C LEU A 196 -2.45 14.39 10.57
N LEU A 197 -3.61 14.92 10.18
CA LEU A 197 -4.81 14.89 11.02
C LEU A 197 -5.26 13.46 11.31
N ILE A 198 -5.25 12.59 10.29
CA ILE A 198 -5.57 11.16 10.44
C ILE A 198 -4.56 10.47 11.36
N ASN A 199 -3.27 10.76 11.19
CA ASN A 199 -2.24 10.23 12.08
C ASN A 199 -2.46 10.69 13.52
N GLY A 200 -2.81 11.96 13.74
CA GLY A 200 -3.16 12.49 15.07
C GLY A 200 -4.37 11.77 15.70
N ILE A 201 -5.41 11.46 14.91
CA ILE A 201 -6.53 10.64 15.35
C ILE A 201 -6.06 9.22 15.70
N GLY A 202 -5.23 8.61 14.84
CA GLY A 202 -4.65 7.29 15.12
C GLY A 202 -3.91 7.24 16.45
N LEU A 203 -3.07 8.24 16.72
CA LEU A 203 -2.32 8.36 17.98
C LEU A 203 -3.21 8.61 19.21
N SER A 204 -4.40 9.17 19.03
CA SER A 204 -5.33 9.42 20.15
C SER A 204 -6.08 8.16 20.59
N PHE A 205 -6.26 7.18 19.73
CA PHE A 205 -7.04 5.97 19.99
C PHE A 205 -6.20 4.69 19.99
N ALA A 206 -4.99 4.74 19.39
CA ALA A 206 -4.04 3.63 19.31
C ALA A 206 -2.62 4.22 19.19
N ASP A 207 -1.58 3.38 19.13
CA ASP A 207 -0.21 3.85 18.95
C ASP A 207 0.08 4.36 17.53
N SER A 208 -0.84 4.12 16.59
CA SER A 208 -0.79 4.63 15.21
C SER A 208 -2.11 4.37 14.47
N PHE A 209 -2.32 5.07 13.35
CA PHE A 209 -3.48 4.85 12.49
C PHE A 209 -3.55 3.42 11.91
N PRO A 210 -2.47 2.80 11.43
CA PRO A 210 -2.49 1.40 11.01
C PRO A 210 -2.89 0.43 12.11
N GLN A 211 -2.43 0.63 13.35
CA GLN A 211 -2.82 -0.20 14.49
C GLN A 211 -4.30 -0.03 14.85
N LEU A 212 -4.82 1.19 14.74
CA LEU A 212 -6.26 1.45 14.92
C LEU A 212 -7.09 0.67 13.89
N ILE A 213 -6.69 0.71 12.61
CA ILE A 213 -7.36 -0.05 11.54
C ILE A 213 -7.26 -1.55 11.81
N TYR A 214 -6.08 -2.03 12.19
CA TYR A 214 -5.84 -3.42 12.53
C TYR A 214 -6.77 -3.88 13.65
N ALA A 215 -6.87 -3.12 14.74
CA ALA A 215 -7.74 -3.42 15.87
C ALA A 215 -9.24 -3.43 15.49
N VAL A 216 -9.67 -2.50 14.64
CA VAL A 216 -11.08 -2.38 14.24
C VAL A 216 -11.50 -3.45 13.24
N ILE A 217 -10.63 -3.82 12.30
CA ILE A 217 -10.96 -4.73 11.19
C ILE A 217 -10.53 -6.16 11.51
N GLN A 218 -9.32 -6.36 12.00
CA GLN A 218 -8.72 -7.68 12.14
C GLN A 218 -9.09 -8.37 13.45
N ALA A 219 -9.20 -7.66 14.55
CA ALA A 219 -9.61 -8.24 15.83
C ALA A 219 -11.00 -8.89 15.77
N PRO A 220 -12.05 -8.26 15.19
CA PRO A 220 -13.34 -8.92 15.00
C PRO A 220 -13.29 -10.14 14.08
N LEU A 221 -12.47 -10.12 13.03
CA LEU A 221 -12.33 -11.25 12.11
C LEU A 221 -11.62 -12.43 12.76
N GLN A 222 -10.61 -12.20 13.59
CA GLN A 222 -9.94 -13.24 14.35
C GLN A 222 -10.88 -13.89 15.37
N GLY A 223 -11.76 -13.12 16.00
CA GLY A 223 -12.78 -13.65 16.92
C GLY A 223 -13.89 -14.48 16.24
N LEU A 224 -14.01 -14.41 14.91
CA LEU A 224 -14.97 -15.22 14.13
C LEU A 224 -14.34 -16.53 13.63
N ILE A 225 -13.02 -16.64 13.58
CA ILE A 225 -12.28 -17.78 13.02
C ILE A 225 -11.70 -18.67 14.13
N GLY A 226 -11.56 -18.18 15.34
CA GLY A 226 -11.12 -18.89 16.55
C GLY A 226 -12.27 -19.27 17.41
#